data_0216657c0f14d10a9bb5008ca954fc8c
#
_entry.id   0216657c0f14d10a9bb5008ca954fc8c
#
_cell.length_a   1.000
_cell.length_b   1.000
_cell.length_c   1.000
_cell.angle_alpha   90.00
_cell.angle_beta   90.00
_cell.angle_gamma   90.00
#
_symmetry.space_group_name_H-M   'P 1'
#
loop_
_entity.id
_entity.type
_entity.pdbx_description
1 polymer ?
#
loop_
_entity_poly.entity_id
_entity_poly.type
_entity_poly.pdbx_seq_one_letter_code
_entity_poly.pdbx_strand_id
1 'polypeptide(L)'
;MAAISDRIRQAMHIRGLKQVEVADKAGISKPALSEYISGKYEPKQKALYLLAKALDVNVAWLMGLDVSMERAPENIMPIKSRKIPLLGTIAAGEPIMANMEHDYVDFGSEMEVDFCLRVKGDSMVNARINDGDLVFCRKQETVENGQIAVVIIDDDATLKRFYKENGSVYLVAENPKYKPFVYSEKDHKSVRIIGRAVAFQSLI
;
A
#
# COMPACT_ATOMS: atom_id res chain seq x y z
N MET A 1 17.78 -17.66 -21.60
CA MET A 1 17.35 -18.10 -20.24
C MET A 1 18.27 -19.24 -19.80
N ALA A 2 18.74 -19.23 -18.55
CA ALA A 2 19.53 -20.33 -18.03
C ALA A 2 18.63 -21.57 -17.85
N ALA A 3 19.13 -22.78 -18.17
CA ALA A 3 18.36 -23.98 -18.00
C ALA A 3 18.14 -24.29 -16.49
N ILE A 4 17.02 -24.94 -16.16
CA ILE A 4 16.71 -25.34 -14.77
C ILE A 4 17.84 -26.20 -14.17
N SER A 5 18.40 -27.11 -14.97
CA SER A 5 19.54 -27.95 -14.55
C SER A 5 20.77 -27.13 -14.14
N ASP A 6 21.06 -26.02 -14.83
CA ASP A 6 22.17 -25.13 -14.51
C ASP A 6 21.91 -24.39 -13.20
N ARG A 7 20.66 -23.92 -13.01
CA ARG A 7 20.25 -23.25 -11.77
C ARG A 7 20.28 -24.20 -10.56
N ILE A 8 19.89 -25.47 -10.73
CA ILE A 8 20.01 -26.48 -9.66
C ILE A 8 21.48 -26.65 -9.27
N ARG A 9 22.40 -26.84 -10.26
CA ARG A 9 23.84 -26.97 -10.00
C ARG A 9 24.41 -25.73 -9.32
N GLN A 10 24.07 -24.57 -9.82
CA GLN A 10 24.49 -23.28 -9.25
C GLN A 10 24.04 -23.14 -7.78
N ALA A 11 22.78 -23.42 -7.49
CA ALA A 11 22.24 -23.35 -6.13
C ALA A 11 22.94 -24.34 -5.19
N MET A 12 23.11 -25.59 -5.63
CA MET A 12 23.83 -26.58 -4.85
C MET A 12 25.26 -26.16 -4.52
N HIS A 13 25.98 -25.60 -5.50
CA HIS A 13 27.34 -25.11 -5.31
C HIS A 13 27.39 -23.95 -4.30
N ILE A 14 26.52 -22.92 -4.48
CA ILE A 14 26.49 -21.74 -3.60
C ILE A 14 26.09 -22.11 -2.17
N ARG A 15 25.14 -23.04 -2.00
CA ARG A 15 24.67 -23.48 -0.68
C ARG A 15 25.53 -24.61 -0.08
N GLY A 16 26.55 -25.11 -0.78
CA GLY A 16 27.40 -26.19 -0.31
C GLY A 16 26.71 -27.54 -0.11
N LEU A 17 25.59 -27.77 -0.83
CA LEU A 17 24.75 -28.96 -0.66
C LEU A 17 25.16 -30.09 -1.60
N LYS A 18 25.19 -31.31 -1.06
CA LYS A 18 25.38 -32.54 -1.85
C LYS A 18 24.06 -33.05 -2.41
N GLN A 19 24.09 -33.79 -3.52
CA GLN A 19 22.88 -34.34 -4.14
C GLN A 19 22.01 -35.17 -3.17
N VAL A 20 22.64 -35.94 -2.29
CA VAL A 20 21.95 -36.75 -1.29
C VAL A 20 21.13 -35.86 -0.34
N GLU A 21 21.73 -34.79 0.13
CA GLU A 21 21.08 -33.84 1.06
C GLU A 21 19.91 -33.12 0.40
N VAL A 22 20.07 -32.72 -0.87
CA VAL A 22 18.99 -32.08 -1.64
C VAL A 22 17.85 -33.05 -1.90
N ALA A 23 18.15 -34.31 -2.29
CA ALA A 23 17.14 -35.34 -2.52
C ALA A 23 16.31 -35.60 -1.25
N ASP A 24 16.98 -35.75 -0.10
CA ASP A 24 16.34 -36.01 1.20
C ASP A 24 15.49 -34.80 1.64
N LYS A 25 16.02 -33.56 1.56
CA LYS A 25 15.30 -32.33 1.90
C LYS A 25 14.10 -32.07 0.99
N ALA A 26 14.22 -32.39 -0.30
CA ALA A 26 13.14 -32.22 -1.27
C ALA A 26 12.13 -33.37 -1.25
N GLY A 27 12.42 -34.47 -0.58
CA GLY A 27 11.58 -35.66 -0.58
C GLY A 27 11.43 -36.30 -1.98
N ILE A 28 12.50 -36.25 -2.80
CA ILE A 28 12.56 -36.83 -4.13
C ILE A 28 13.62 -37.93 -4.19
N SER A 29 13.43 -38.87 -5.09
CA SER A 29 14.42 -39.97 -5.22
C SER A 29 15.73 -39.45 -5.82
N LYS A 30 16.88 -40.05 -5.37
CA LYS A 30 18.21 -39.71 -5.90
C LYS A 30 18.30 -39.88 -7.44
N PRO A 31 17.75 -40.91 -8.06
CA PRO A 31 17.72 -41.01 -9.52
C PRO A 31 16.98 -39.86 -10.20
N ALA A 32 15.82 -39.46 -9.67
CA ALA A 32 15.05 -38.36 -10.23
C ALA A 32 15.84 -37.03 -10.14
N LEU A 33 16.47 -36.75 -9.00
CA LEU A 33 17.32 -35.56 -8.86
C LEU A 33 18.50 -35.59 -9.84
N SER A 34 19.15 -36.74 -10.02
CA SER A 34 20.24 -36.91 -10.99
C SER A 34 19.79 -36.61 -12.43
N GLU A 35 18.59 -37.02 -12.82
CA GLU A 35 18.03 -36.72 -14.14
C GLU A 35 17.71 -35.21 -14.29
N TYR A 36 17.24 -34.53 -13.25
CA TYR A 36 17.04 -33.07 -13.25
C TYR A 36 18.37 -32.31 -13.36
N ILE A 37 19.40 -32.72 -12.63
CA ILE A 37 20.73 -32.10 -12.66
C ILE A 37 21.42 -32.31 -14.01
N SER A 38 21.22 -33.47 -14.65
CA SER A 38 21.79 -33.76 -15.99
C SER A 38 21.04 -33.05 -17.11
N GLY A 39 19.84 -32.50 -16.83
CA GLY A 39 18.97 -31.92 -17.84
C GLY A 39 18.23 -32.93 -18.72
N LYS A 40 18.29 -34.25 -18.38
CA LYS A 40 17.59 -35.31 -19.13
C LYS A 40 16.06 -35.16 -19.01
N TYR A 41 15.58 -34.72 -17.85
CA TYR A 41 14.19 -34.40 -17.59
C TYR A 41 14.09 -33.07 -16.84
N GLU A 42 12.99 -32.34 -17.13
CA GLU A 42 12.65 -31.15 -16.36
C GLU A 42 11.71 -31.50 -15.20
N PRO A 43 11.93 -30.93 -14.00
CA PRO A 43 11.04 -31.14 -12.87
C PRO A 43 9.67 -30.52 -13.15
N LYS A 44 8.60 -31.29 -12.87
CA LYS A 44 7.23 -30.76 -12.89
C LYS A 44 7.03 -29.76 -11.75
N GLN A 45 5.96 -28.96 -11.82
CA GLN A 45 5.67 -27.87 -10.89
C GLN A 45 5.83 -28.25 -9.40
N LYS A 46 5.32 -29.41 -8.97
CA LYS A 46 5.46 -29.89 -7.59
C LYS A 46 6.91 -30.17 -7.20
N ALA A 47 7.67 -30.84 -8.08
CA ALA A 47 9.07 -31.13 -7.83
C ALA A 47 9.93 -29.85 -7.85
N LEU A 48 9.62 -28.91 -8.74
CA LEU A 48 10.29 -27.62 -8.81
C LEU A 48 10.13 -26.81 -7.51
N TYR A 49 8.91 -26.77 -6.95
CA TYR A 49 8.65 -26.12 -5.67
C TYR A 49 9.42 -26.78 -4.52
N LEU A 50 9.44 -28.12 -4.46
CA LEU A 50 10.17 -28.88 -3.44
C LEU A 50 11.69 -28.66 -3.54
N LEU A 51 12.23 -28.63 -4.77
CA LEU A 51 13.63 -28.34 -5.03
C LEU A 51 14.00 -26.91 -4.61
N ALA A 52 13.18 -25.92 -4.96
CA ALA A 52 13.42 -24.54 -4.56
C ALA A 52 13.44 -24.37 -3.03
N LYS A 53 12.52 -25.07 -2.34
CA LYS A 53 12.51 -25.12 -0.86
C LYS A 53 13.75 -25.79 -0.28
N ALA A 54 14.16 -26.93 -0.83
CA ALA A 54 15.31 -27.70 -0.36
C ALA A 54 16.64 -26.96 -0.58
N LEU A 55 16.74 -26.20 -1.68
CA LEU A 55 17.89 -25.41 -2.06
C LEU A 55 17.89 -24.00 -1.42
N ASP A 56 16.79 -23.62 -0.77
CA ASP A 56 16.54 -22.28 -0.23
C ASP A 56 16.74 -21.18 -1.28
N VAL A 57 16.03 -21.31 -2.40
CA VAL A 57 16.07 -20.35 -3.51
C VAL A 57 14.66 -19.96 -3.97
N ASN A 58 14.58 -18.83 -4.68
CA ASN A 58 13.34 -18.37 -5.32
C ASN A 58 12.94 -19.33 -6.45
N VAL A 59 11.68 -19.77 -6.47
CA VAL A 59 11.14 -20.69 -7.49
C VAL A 59 11.24 -20.08 -8.90
N ALA A 60 10.93 -18.80 -9.06
CA ALA A 60 11.01 -18.13 -10.36
C ALA A 60 12.45 -18.03 -10.87
N TRP A 61 13.41 -17.80 -9.94
CA TRP A 61 14.83 -17.88 -10.27
C TRP A 61 15.20 -19.29 -10.74
N LEU A 62 14.78 -20.32 -10.03
CA LEU A 62 15.06 -21.71 -10.39
C LEU A 62 14.49 -22.07 -11.77
N MET A 63 13.38 -21.46 -12.17
CA MET A 63 12.77 -21.56 -13.49
C MET A 63 13.53 -20.81 -14.61
N GLY A 64 14.62 -20.10 -14.27
CA GLY A 64 15.43 -19.36 -15.23
C GLY A 64 14.97 -17.92 -15.48
N LEU A 65 14.03 -17.40 -14.72
CA LEU A 65 13.65 -15.98 -14.81
C LEU A 65 14.74 -15.09 -14.22
N ASP A 66 14.79 -13.84 -14.71
CA ASP A 66 15.74 -12.83 -14.25
C ASP A 66 15.22 -12.13 -13.00
N VAL A 67 15.37 -12.83 -11.87
CA VAL A 67 14.98 -12.37 -10.52
C VAL A 67 16.08 -12.77 -9.54
N SER A 68 16.03 -12.23 -8.31
CA SER A 68 16.97 -12.64 -7.24
C SER A 68 16.89 -14.15 -6.96
N MET A 69 18.05 -14.77 -6.75
CA MET A 69 18.14 -16.16 -6.28
C MET A 69 17.60 -16.32 -4.87
N GLU A 70 17.74 -15.30 -4.03
CA GLU A 70 17.34 -15.37 -2.63
C GLU A 70 15.83 -15.56 -2.52
N ARG A 71 15.45 -16.52 -1.67
CA ARG A 71 14.06 -16.76 -1.34
C ARG A 71 13.59 -15.63 -0.41
N ALA A 72 12.54 -14.94 -0.82
CA ALA A 72 11.88 -14.01 0.10
C ALA A 72 11.41 -14.79 1.35
N PRO A 73 11.63 -14.30 2.56
CA PRO A 73 11.09 -14.91 3.76
C PRO A 73 9.58 -15.15 3.61
N GLU A 74 9.08 -16.30 4.06
CA GLU A 74 7.66 -16.70 3.90
C GLU A 74 6.67 -15.70 4.53
N ASN A 75 7.15 -14.87 5.44
CA ASN A 75 6.39 -13.83 6.13
C ASN A 75 6.50 -12.45 5.46
N ILE A 76 7.26 -12.30 4.37
CA ILE A 76 7.33 -11.05 3.61
C ILE A 76 6.48 -11.21 2.35
N MET A 77 5.28 -10.67 2.40
CA MET A 77 4.46 -10.50 1.20
C MET A 77 4.89 -9.21 0.49
N PRO A 78 5.13 -9.22 -0.84
CA PRO A 78 5.36 -7.99 -1.57
C PRO A 78 4.12 -7.09 -1.42
N ILE A 79 4.34 -5.87 -0.96
CA ILE A 79 3.28 -4.87 -0.91
C ILE A 79 2.94 -4.51 -2.36
N LYS A 80 1.74 -4.85 -2.80
CA LYS A 80 1.19 -4.32 -4.05
C LYS A 80 0.79 -2.89 -3.79
N SER A 81 1.61 -1.94 -4.24
CA SER A 81 1.27 -0.53 -4.18
C SER A 81 0.60 -0.08 -5.49
N ARG A 82 -0.28 0.89 -5.37
CA ARG A 82 -0.85 1.64 -6.49
C ARG A 82 -0.55 3.12 -6.32
N LYS A 83 -0.43 3.83 -7.42
CA LYS A 83 -0.16 5.26 -7.43
C LYS A 83 -1.46 6.04 -7.24
N ILE A 84 -1.52 6.86 -6.18
CA ILE A 84 -2.65 7.72 -5.85
C ILE A 84 -2.25 9.16 -6.10
N PRO A 85 -3.06 9.95 -6.84
CA PRO A 85 -2.75 11.36 -7.08
C PRO A 85 -2.75 12.16 -5.78
N LEU A 86 -1.69 12.94 -5.55
CA LEU A 86 -1.58 13.91 -4.47
C LEU A 86 -2.16 15.23 -4.97
N LEU A 87 -3.33 15.63 -4.45
CA LEU A 87 -4.03 16.86 -4.86
C LEU A 87 -3.53 18.12 -4.13
N GLY A 88 -2.27 18.14 -3.71
CA GLY A 88 -1.67 19.29 -3.05
C GLY A 88 -1.83 19.27 -1.52
N THR A 89 -1.63 20.45 -0.94
CA THR A 89 -1.69 20.66 0.52
C THR A 89 -3.04 21.27 0.87
N ILE A 90 -3.69 20.76 1.90
CA ILE A 90 -4.85 21.41 2.49
C ILE A 90 -4.35 22.61 3.31
N ALA A 91 -4.42 23.80 2.73
CA ALA A 91 -4.12 25.04 3.41
C ALA A 91 -5.25 26.04 3.12
N ALA A 92 -5.57 26.88 4.10
CA ALA A 92 -6.50 27.98 3.91
C ALA A 92 -6.02 28.91 2.77
N GLY A 93 -6.89 29.23 1.82
CA GLY A 93 -6.68 30.28 0.81
C GLY A 93 -6.14 29.87 -0.54
N GLU A 94 -5.90 28.57 -0.82
CA GLU A 94 -5.50 28.12 -2.16
C GLU A 94 -6.46 27.07 -2.72
N PRO A 95 -6.97 27.22 -3.96
CA PRO A 95 -7.81 26.20 -4.59
C PRO A 95 -7.07 24.90 -4.76
N ILE A 96 -7.66 23.77 -4.32
CA ILE A 96 -7.08 22.41 -4.41
C ILE A 96 -6.66 22.03 -5.84
N MET A 97 -7.22 22.67 -6.84
CA MET A 97 -7.01 22.37 -8.26
C MET A 97 -5.94 23.22 -8.94
N ALA A 98 -5.34 24.22 -8.26
CA ALA A 98 -4.49 25.23 -8.92
C ALA A 98 -3.05 24.73 -9.19
N ASN A 99 -2.55 23.74 -8.47
CA ASN A 99 -1.21 23.18 -8.65
C ASN A 99 -1.26 21.67 -8.86
N MET A 100 -1.86 21.23 -9.98
CA MET A 100 -1.68 19.86 -10.48
C MET A 100 -0.27 19.71 -11.08
N GLU A 101 0.77 19.85 -10.29
CA GLU A 101 1.98 19.07 -10.53
C GLU A 101 1.63 17.63 -10.18
N HIS A 102 1.88 16.72 -11.11
CA HIS A 102 1.41 15.33 -11.07
C HIS A 102 2.23 14.51 -10.06
N ASP A 103 2.15 14.88 -8.80
CA ASP A 103 2.73 14.08 -7.72
C ASP A 103 1.81 12.90 -7.41
N TYR A 104 2.39 11.73 -7.38
CA TYR A 104 1.72 10.50 -6.98
C TYR A 104 2.41 9.93 -5.75
N VAL A 105 1.63 9.37 -4.86
CA VAL A 105 2.13 8.63 -3.71
C VAL A 105 1.79 7.15 -3.83
N ASP A 106 2.66 6.29 -3.34
CA ASP A 106 2.42 4.86 -3.31
C ASP A 106 1.52 4.49 -2.13
N PHE A 107 0.45 3.76 -2.41
CA PHE A 107 -0.49 3.28 -1.41
C PHE A 107 -0.56 1.75 -1.43
N GLY A 108 -0.05 1.13 -0.36
CA GLY A 108 0.10 -0.32 -0.22
C GLY A 108 -1.10 -1.01 0.43
N SER A 109 -2.33 -0.67 0.02
CA SER A 109 -3.55 -1.29 0.53
C SER A 109 -4.55 -1.56 -0.59
N GLU A 110 -5.43 -2.55 -0.38
CA GLU A 110 -6.54 -2.86 -1.29
C GLU A 110 -7.77 -1.93 -1.08
N MET A 111 -7.72 -1.04 -0.08
CA MET A 111 -8.79 -0.07 0.17
C MET A 111 -8.98 0.85 -1.04
N GLU A 112 -10.24 1.11 -1.39
CA GLU A 112 -10.57 2.07 -2.44
C GLU A 112 -10.23 3.50 -2.00
N VAL A 113 -9.34 4.13 -2.75
CA VAL A 113 -8.86 5.50 -2.56
C VAL A 113 -8.78 6.18 -3.91
N ASP A 114 -9.26 7.40 -4.00
CA ASP A 114 -9.30 8.17 -5.25
C ASP A 114 -8.24 9.27 -5.29
N PHE A 115 -7.90 9.86 -4.14
CA PHE A 115 -6.90 10.92 -4.02
C PHE A 115 -6.26 10.95 -2.64
N CYS A 116 -5.15 11.65 -2.56
CA CYS A 116 -4.40 11.89 -1.33
C CYS A 116 -4.19 13.39 -1.13
N LEU A 117 -4.10 13.82 0.11
CA LEU A 117 -3.83 15.19 0.52
C LEU A 117 -2.74 15.20 1.58
N ARG A 118 -1.89 16.23 1.55
CA ARG A 118 -0.94 16.49 2.63
C ARG A 118 -1.59 17.39 3.68
N VAL A 119 -1.54 16.97 4.92
CA VAL A 119 -2.08 17.72 6.06
C VAL A 119 -1.16 18.89 6.40
N LYS A 120 -1.76 20.06 6.68
CA LYS A 120 -1.07 21.21 7.24
C LYS A 120 -1.76 21.64 8.54
N GLY A 121 -0.97 21.76 9.60
CA GLY A 121 -1.45 22.19 10.91
C GLY A 121 -1.86 21.03 11.83
N ASP A 122 -2.35 21.38 13.01
CA ASP A 122 -2.56 20.50 14.15
C ASP A 122 -4.04 20.24 14.49
N SER A 123 -4.97 20.58 13.58
CA SER A 123 -6.41 20.52 13.90
C SER A 123 -6.96 19.11 14.08
N MET A 124 -6.22 18.06 13.71
CA MET A 124 -6.67 16.65 13.72
C MET A 124 -5.77 15.74 14.57
N VAL A 125 -4.96 16.29 15.47
CA VAL A 125 -3.96 15.55 16.25
C VAL A 125 -4.57 14.48 17.16
N ASN A 126 -5.76 14.67 17.71
CA ASN A 126 -6.43 13.67 18.54
C ASN A 126 -6.99 12.50 17.71
N ALA A 127 -7.12 12.68 16.39
CA ALA A 127 -7.36 11.60 15.45
C ALA A 127 -6.05 10.93 14.97
N ARG A 128 -4.90 11.28 15.57
CA ARG A 128 -3.53 10.84 15.21
C ARG A 128 -3.10 11.30 13.82
N ILE A 129 -3.74 12.32 13.28
CA ILE A 129 -3.38 12.93 11.99
C ILE A 129 -2.63 14.21 12.29
N ASN A 130 -1.34 14.25 11.95
CA ASN A 130 -0.40 15.32 12.29
C ASN A 130 -0.04 16.16 11.07
N ASP A 131 0.63 17.27 11.33
CA ASP A 131 1.22 18.10 10.26
C ASP A 131 2.18 17.29 9.40
N GLY A 132 2.07 17.40 8.08
CA GLY A 132 2.89 16.66 7.11
C GLY A 132 2.37 15.27 6.73
N ASP A 133 1.40 14.71 7.46
CA ASP A 133 0.82 13.40 7.16
C ASP A 133 0.12 13.39 5.79
N LEU A 134 0.09 12.21 5.17
CA LEU A 134 -0.68 11.96 3.97
C LEU A 134 -2.03 11.35 4.35
N VAL A 135 -3.12 11.98 3.95
CA VAL A 135 -4.48 11.47 4.16
C VAL A 135 -5.06 10.99 2.84
N PHE A 136 -5.41 9.71 2.80
CA PHE A 136 -5.98 9.03 1.65
C PHE A 136 -7.51 9.09 1.73
N CYS A 137 -8.12 9.53 0.64
CA CYS A 137 -9.52 9.86 0.60
C CYS A 137 -10.26 9.13 -0.52
N ARG A 138 -11.51 8.75 -0.23
CA ARG A 138 -12.48 8.31 -1.22
C ARG A 138 -13.33 9.50 -1.64
N LYS A 139 -13.44 9.74 -2.94
CA LYS A 139 -14.25 10.81 -3.50
C LYS A 139 -15.74 10.53 -3.28
N GLN A 140 -16.42 11.40 -2.55
CA GLN A 140 -17.86 11.34 -2.30
C GLN A 140 -18.36 12.68 -1.81
N GLU A 141 -19.66 12.98 -2.08
CA GLU A 141 -20.28 14.25 -1.75
C GLU A 141 -21.02 14.21 -0.40
N THR A 142 -21.14 13.04 0.19
CA THR A 142 -21.83 12.84 1.47
C THR A 142 -20.99 11.95 2.38
N VAL A 143 -21.09 12.20 3.69
CA VAL A 143 -20.47 11.39 4.74
C VAL A 143 -21.45 11.21 5.90
N GLU A 144 -21.25 10.17 6.69
CA GLU A 144 -22.04 9.90 7.89
C GLU A 144 -21.53 10.70 9.08
N ASN A 145 -22.38 10.90 10.08
CA ASN A 145 -22.01 11.55 11.33
C ASN A 145 -20.83 10.83 12.00
N GLY A 146 -19.84 11.60 12.43
CA GLY A 146 -18.64 11.10 13.05
C GLY A 146 -17.52 10.70 12.07
N GLN A 147 -17.75 10.71 10.77
CA GLN A 147 -16.69 10.45 9.78
C GLN A 147 -15.82 11.69 9.57
N ILE A 148 -14.55 11.47 9.23
CA ILE A 148 -13.61 12.54 8.88
C ILE A 148 -13.76 12.82 7.39
N ALA A 149 -14.09 14.06 7.06
CA ALA A 149 -14.34 14.54 5.72
C ALA A 149 -13.34 15.60 5.29
N VAL A 150 -13.04 15.61 4.00
CA VAL A 150 -12.43 16.75 3.31
C VAL A 150 -13.57 17.66 2.87
N VAL A 151 -13.58 18.86 3.39
CA VAL A 151 -14.66 19.85 3.18
C VAL A 151 -14.06 21.12 2.60
N ILE A 152 -14.73 21.67 1.59
CA ILE A 152 -14.44 23.02 1.07
C ILE A 152 -15.42 23.98 1.71
N ILE A 153 -14.86 25.07 2.26
CA ILE A 153 -15.60 26.19 2.87
C ILE A 153 -15.04 27.46 2.25
N ASP A 154 -15.88 28.20 1.51
CA ASP A 154 -15.49 29.47 0.87
C ASP A 154 -14.13 29.36 0.11
N ASP A 155 -13.96 28.30 -0.71
CA ASP A 155 -12.76 27.93 -1.48
C ASP A 155 -11.59 27.33 -0.68
N ASP A 156 -11.66 27.30 0.65
CA ASP A 156 -10.65 26.65 1.49
C ASP A 156 -11.00 25.19 1.76
N ALA A 157 -10.04 24.29 1.50
CA ALA A 157 -10.19 22.89 1.89
C ALA A 157 -9.74 22.66 3.33
N THR A 158 -10.48 21.86 4.06
CA THR A 158 -10.14 21.49 5.43
C THR A 158 -10.54 20.05 5.75
N LEU A 159 -9.81 19.43 6.68
CA LEU A 159 -10.13 18.11 7.21
C LEU A 159 -10.79 18.28 8.58
N LYS A 160 -12.01 17.77 8.73
CA LYS A 160 -12.79 17.87 9.96
C LYS A 160 -13.65 16.63 10.17
N ARG A 161 -14.02 16.39 11.41
CA ARG A 161 -15.08 15.42 11.73
C ARG A 161 -16.43 16.05 11.46
N PHE A 162 -17.23 15.36 10.66
CA PHE A 162 -18.52 15.85 10.18
C PHE A 162 -19.65 15.36 11.08
N TYR A 163 -20.60 16.25 11.40
CA TYR A 163 -21.89 15.93 11.97
C TYR A 163 -22.96 16.79 11.33
N LYS A 164 -24.14 16.21 11.13
CA LYS A 164 -25.33 16.92 10.68
C LYS A 164 -26.47 16.61 11.64
N GLU A 165 -27.06 17.66 12.22
CA GLU A 165 -28.16 17.54 13.16
C GLU A 165 -29.09 18.77 13.03
N ASN A 166 -30.42 18.53 13.02
CA ASN A 166 -31.43 19.57 12.99
C ASN A 166 -31.23 20.63 11.87
N GLY A 167 -30.80 20.19 10.68
CA GLY A 167 -30.55 21.09 9.54
C GLY A 167 -29.25 21.88 9.63
N SER A 168 -28.46 21.70 10.68
CA SER A 168 -27.16 22.33 10.84
C SER A 168 -26.01 21.33 10.63
N VAL A 169 -24.93 21.79 10.02
CA VAL A 169 -23.68 21.05 9.82
C VAL A 169 -22.65 21.54 10.84
N TYR A 170 -22.06 20.59 11.54
CA TYR A 170 -20.98 20.83 12.50
C TYR A 170 -19.70 20.22 11.94
N LEU A 171 -18.65 21.02 11.79
CA LEU A 171 -17.33 20.59 11.39
C LEU A 171 -16.38 20.73 12.58
N VAL A 172 -16.07 19.60 13.18
CA VAL A 172 -15.36 19.53 14.47
C VAL A 172 -13.90 19.17 14.22
N ALA A 173 -13.00 19.97 14.77
CA ALA A 173 -11.58 19.63 14.83
C ALA A 173 -11.33 18.55 15.89
N GLU A 174 -10.41 17.65 15.62
CA GLU A 174 -9.87 16.71 16.61
C GLU A 174 -8.70 17.34 17.38
N ASN A 175 -8.92 18.59 17.85
CA ASN A 175 -8.02 19.33 18.71
C ASN A 175 -8.84 20.39 19.47
N PRO A 176 -8.91 20.33 20.81
CA PRO A 176 -9.70 21.26 21.63
C PRO A 176 -9.32 22.75 21.52
N LYS A 177 -8.16 23.05 20.94
CA LYS A 177 -7.75 24.44 20.66
C LYS A 177 -8.67 25.12 19.65
N TYR A 178 -9.38 24.35 18.81
CA TYR A 178 -10.23 24.86 17.74
C TYR A 178 -11.70 24.70 18.08
N LYS A 179 -12.44 25.80 17.93
CA LYS A 179 -13.90 25.75 18.06
C LYS A 179 -14.52 25.05 16.85
N PRO A 180 -15.63 24.33 17.02
CA PRO A 180 -16.39 23.79 15.87
C PRO A 180 -16.88 24.91 14.96
N PHE A 181 -16.84 24.66 13.66
CA PHE A 181 -17.58 25.47 12.69
C PHE A 181 -19.02 24.97 12.65
N VAL A 182 -19.99 25.86 12.71
CA VAL A 182 -21.42 25.53 12.63
C VAL A 182 -22.02 26.30 11.47
N TYR A 183 -22.67 25.57 10.56
CA TYR A 183 -23.34 26.13 9.40
C TYR A 183 -24.78 25.67 9.38
N SER A 184 -25.70 26.58 9.17
CA SER A 184 -27.11 26.32 9.00
C SER A 184 -27.55 26.62 7.57
N GLU A 185 -28.74 26.21 7.17
CA GLU A 185 -29.30 26.51 5.85
C GLU A 185 -29.47 28.03 5.61
N LYS A 186 -29.42 28.82 6.66
CA LYS A 186 -29.54 30.30 6.59
C LYS A 186 -28.19 30.99 6.35
N ASP A 187 -27.09 30.25 6.53
CA ASP A 187 -25.75 30.76 6.28
C ASP A 187 -25.47 30.65 4.78
N HIS A 188 -25.21 31.77 4.12
CA HIS A 188 -24.94 31.83 2.68
C HIS A 188 -23.56 31.24 2.30
N LYS A 189 -22.89 30.55 3.23
CA LYS A 189 -21.60 29.92 3.00
C LYS A 189 -21.77 28.55 2.32
N SER A 190 -21.02 28.34 1.28
CA SER A 190 -21.02 27.04 0.59
C SER A 190 -20.13 26.03 1.32
N VAL A 191 -20.73 25.05 1.97
CA VAL A 191 -20.01 23.91 2.55
C VAL A 191 -20.16 22.73 1.61
N ARG A 192 -19.06 22.27 1.02
CA ARG A 192 -19.06 21.16 0.08
C ARG A 192 -18.12 20.06 0.52
N ILE A 193 -18.63 18.85 0.67
CA ILE A 193 -17.81 17.65 0.91
C ILE A 193 -17.25 17.19 -0.44
N ILE A 194 -15.96 16.93 -0.48
CA ILE A 194 -15.26 16.39 -1.68
C ILE A 194 -14.76 14.97 -1.48
N GLY A 195 -14.70 14.50 -0.24
CA GLY A 195 -14.27 13.13 0.05
C GLY A 195 -14.32 12.78 1.53
N ARG A 196 -14.23 11.48 1.78
CA ARG A 196 -14.08 10.88 3.11
C ARG A 196 -12.66 10.40 3.30
N ALA A 197 -12.03 10.74 4.42
CA ALA A 197 -10.75 10.15 4.81
C ALA A 197 -10.95 8.67 5.18
N VAL A 198 -10.14 7.78 4.58
CA VAL A 198 -10.21 6.33 4.79
C VAL A 198 -8.95 5.75 5.41
N ALA A 199 -7.81 6.42 5.21
CA ALA A 199 -6.53 6.05 5.80
C ALA A 199 -5.63 7.27 5.91
N PHE A 200 -4.60 7.19 6.72
CA PHE A 200 -3.51 8.16 6.74
C PHE A 200 -2.17 7.44 6.89
N GLN A 201 -1.11 8.12 6.48
CA GLN A 201 0.27 7.67 6.59
C GLN A 201 1.11 8.78 7.18
N SER A 202 1.78 8.47 8.30
CA SER A 202 2.78 9.33 8.94
C SER A 202 4.17 8.85 8.58
N LEU A 203 5.09 9.80 8.38
CA LEU A 203 6.52 9.50 8.33
C LEU A 203 7.07 9.56 9.76
N ILE A 204 7.96 8.63 10.08
CA ILE A 204 8.65 8.56 11.37
C ILE A 204 9.85 9.50 11.35
#